data_423d7265d6f9beb79ee5be7fc15021e1
#
_entry.id   423d7265d6f9beb79ee5be7fc15021e1
#
_cell.length_a   1.000
_cell.length_b   1.000
_cell.length_c   1.000
_cell.angle_alpha   90.00
_cell.angle_beta   90.00
_cell.angle_gamma   90.00
#
_symmetry.space_group_name_H-M   'P 1'
#
loop_
_entity.id
_entity.type
_entity.pdbx_description
1 polymer ?
#
loop_
_entity_poly.entity_id
_entity_poly.type
_entity_poly.pdbx_seq_one_letter_code
_entity_poly.pdbx_strand_id
1 'polypeptide(L)'
;MHQIDLTEEEQQKLRELWRSPKFKKARKAMKRSFYLEESPVLPFLILFSALPFLSILVSPILIYLGNHFTVFQGISLLFNKYLWVIVCSSLLAIVGLYIIAAILSIIFKIIKIPDTREVYLNRILPPMMRIILPKAEFDGNNNLPLNAFKKAVPIFSYYYPAGLLDLQEQPELKITDLYAYSPQKGKDRKGLYEFYGQIYTLQYHSHFEGQLRIVPTEKVWGKETNGGHFPACDGEKKIDVEDITHNEHYNIFCTDEQATRKFLTPTMISWFDRQISSGLGFSLNDDRIYLIVKSDLALFTPPKNKKAWKKWNMEKTARQIKSMVASARELAEMF
;
A
#
# COMPACT_ATOMS: atom_id res chain seq x y z
N MET A 1 -3.55 -16.84 13.49
CA MET A 1 -3.70 -17.24 12.07
C MET A 1 -3.13 -18.63 11.89
N HIS A 2 -3.96 -19.62 11.61
CA HIS A 2 -3.49 -20.99 11.37
C HIS A 2 -2.68 -21.02 10.08
N GLN A 3 -1.44 -21.50 10.17
CA GLN A 3 -0.60 -21.63 8.98
C GLN A 3 -1.03 -22.88 8.20
N ILE A 4 -1.58 -22.68 7.01
CA ILE A 4 -1.98 -23.75 6.11
C ILE A 4 -0.82 -24.09 5.19
N ASP A 5 -0.40 -25.34 5.18
CA ASP A 5 0.63 -25.81 4.29
C ASP A 5 0.11 -26.06 2.86
N LEU A 6 1.02 -25.92 1.91
CA LEU A 6 0.76 -26.28 0.52
C LEU A 6 0.82 -27.82 0.37
N THR A 7 -0.07 -28.38 -0.42
CA THR A 7 0.02 -29.80 -0.79
C THR A 7 1.27 -30.04 -1.64
N GLU A 8 1.74 -31.28 -1.68
CA GLU A 8 2.91 -31.64 -2.53
C GLU A 8 2.66 -31.32 -4.00
N GLU A 9 1.45 -31.54 -4.48
CA GLU A 9 1.05 -31.21 -5.86
C GLU A 9 1.12 -29.71 -6.13
N GLU A 10 0.61 -28.88 -5.21
CA GLU A 10 0.70 -27.40 -5.33
C GLU A 10 2.14 -26.94 -5.31
N GLN A 11 2.98 -27.48 -4.43
CA GLN A 11 4.39 -27.17 -4.37
C GLN A 11 5.10 -27.52 -5.70
N GLN A 12 4.81 -28.68 -6.25
CA GLN A 12 5.36 -29.11 -7.53
C GLN A 12 4.93 -28.15 -8.66
N LYS A 13 3.63 -27.86 -8.78
CA LYS A 13 3.10 -26.90 -9.77
C LYS A 13 3.71 -25.51 -9.63
N LEU A 14 3.91 -25.03 -8.40
CA LEU A 14 4.58 -23.73 -8.16
C LEU A 14 6.05 -23.77 -8.60
N ARG A 15 6.79 -24.86 -8.38
CA ARG A 15 8.17 -25.02 -8.88
C ARG A 15 8.23 -25.07 -10.40
N GLU A 16 7.29 -25.74 -11.05
CA GLU A 16 7.16 -25.76 -12.51
C GLU A 16 6.84 -24.37 -13.06
N LEU A 17 5.88 -23.65 -12.43
CA LEU A 17 5.58 -22.26 -12.74
C LEU A 17 6.83 -21.38 -12.65
N TRP A 18 7.59 -21.51 -11.57
CA TRP A 18 8.83 -20.75 -11.35
C TRP A 18 9.85 -20.93 -12.47
N ARG A 19 9.94 -22.14 -13.04
CA ARG A 19 10.86 -22.49 -14.14
C ARG A 19 10.32 -22.12 -15.51
N SER A 20 9.03 -21.86 -15.64
CA SER A 20 8.38 -21.60 -16.92
C SER A 20 8.95 -20.35 -17.62
N PRO A 21 9.06 -20.34 -18.96
CA PRO A 21 9.57 -19.21 -19.71
C PRO A 21 8.75 -17.93 -19.51
N LYS A 22 7.42 -18.08 -19.43
CA LYS A 22 6.48 -16.97 -19.21
C LYS A 22 6.70 -16.31 -17.86
N PHE A 23 6.85 -17.10 -16.80
CA PHE A 23 7.09 -16.58 -15.45
C PHE A 23 8.50 -16.00 -15.31
N LYS A 24 9.50 -16.60 -15.95
CA LYS A 24 10.85 -16.05 -16.02
C LYS A 24 10.87 -14.67 -16.67
N LYS A 25 10.05 -14.46 -17.73
CA LYS A 25 9.87 -13.16 -18.38
C LYS A 25 9.22 -12.14 -17.44
N ALA A 26 8.19 -12.55 -16.67
CA ALA A 26 7.54 -11.69 -15.68
C ALA A 26 8.52 -11.27 -14.56
N ARG A 27 9.31 -12.19 -14.00
CA ARG A 27 10.35 -11.89 -13.01
C ARG A 27 11.44 -10.95 -13.54
N LYS A 28 11.83 -11.10 -14.82
CA LYS A 28 12.78 -10.18 -15.47
C LYS A 28 12.17 -8.77 -15.62
N ALA A 29 10.88 -8.68 -15.96
CA ALA A 29 10.16 -7.41 -16.04
C ALA A 29 10.10 -6.74 -14.65
N MET A 30 9.75 -7.49 -13.60
CA MET A 30 9.74 -7.02 -12.22
C MET A 30 11.10 -6.50 -11.75
N LYS A 31 12.17 -7.23 -12.06
CA LYS A 31 13.53 -6.77 -11.74
C LYS A 31 13.88 -5.48 -12.48
N ARG A 32 13.42 -5.32 -13.72
CA ARG A 32 13.68 -4.16 -14.56
C ARG A 32 12.94 -2.91 -14.07
N SER A 33 11.68 -3.05 -13.64
CA SER A 33 10.91 -1.93 -13.08
C SER A 33 11.57 -1.36 -11.83
N PHE A 34 12.02 -2.20 -10.87
CA PHE A 34 12.77 -1.73 -9.71
C PHE A 34 14.08 -1.00 -10.06
N TYR A 35 14.80 -1.43 -11.11
CA TYR A 35 16.02 -0.73 -11.51
C TYR A 35 15.76 0.69 -11.98
N LEU A 36 14.60 0.96 -12.52
CA LEU A 36 14.24 2.26 -13.05
C LEU A 36 13.64 3.17 -11.99
N GLU A 37 12.84 2.62 -11.09
CA GLU A 37 12.31 3.35 -9.93
C GLU A 37 13.43 3.79 -8.97
N GLU A 38 14.45 2.95 -8.77
CA GLU A 38 15.58 3.22 -7.88
C GLU A 38 16.77 3.89 -8.60
N SER A 39 16.63 4.25 -9.88
CA SER A 39 17.74 4.81 -10.65
C SER A 39 18.11 6.20 -10.17
N PRO A 40 19.39 6.45 -9.80
CA PRO A 40 19.86 7.77 -9.37
C PRO A 40 20.03 8.77 -10.53
N VAL A 41 19.61 8.43 -11.75
CA VAL A 41 19.84 9.27 -12.93
C VAL A 41 19.17 10.65 -12.79
N LEU A 42 17.97 10.72 -12.23
CA LEU A 42 17.25 12.00 -12.05
C LEU A 42 17.96 12.97 -11.09
N PRO A 43 18.37 12.57 -9.86
CA PRO A 43 19.13 13.47 -8.99
C PRO A 43 20.50 13.85 -9.57
N PHE A 44 21.18 12.97 -10.33
CA PHE A 44 22.41 13.31 -11.04
C PHE A 44 22.17 14.38 -12.12
N LEU A 45 21.10 14.27 -12.91
CA LEU A 45 20.74 15.27 -13.91
C LEU A 45 20.45 16.63 -13.27
N ILE A 46 19.75 16.67 -12.15
CA ILE A 46 19.48 17.88 -11.38
C ILE A 46 20.78 18.49 -10.84
N LEU A 47 21.67 17.69 -10.27
CA LEU A 47 22.94 18.14 -9.74
C LEU A 47 23.84 18.72 -10.84
N PHE A 48 23.96 18.04 -11.98
CA PHE A 48 24.74 18.52 -13.13
C PHE A 48 24.15 19.78 -13.76
N SER A 49 22.83 19.95 -13.78
CA SER A 49 22.19 21.17 -14.28
C SER A 49 22.42 22.39 -13.37
N ALA A 50 22.73 22.18 -12.09
CA ALA A 50 23.02 23.26 -11.13
C ALA A 50 24.48 23.77 -11.23
N LEU A 51 25.41 22.96 -11.75
CA LEU A 51 26.84 23.32 -11.82
C LEU A 51 27.12 24.64 -12.56
N PRO A 52 26.52 24.95 -13.72
CA PRO A 52 26.74 26.22 -14.41
C PRO A 52 26.19 27.43 -13.67
N PHE A 53 25.03 27.26 -12.99
CA PHE A 53 24.50 28.33 -12.14
C PHE A 53 25.42 28.60 -10.96
N LEU A 54 26.01 27.56 -10.39
CA LEU A 54 27.01 27.68 -9.33
C LEU A 54 28.26 28.40 -9.81
N SER A 55 28.73 28.14 -11.05
CA SER A 55 29.91 28.79 -11.62
C SER A 55 29.67 30.29 -11.86
N ILE A 56 28.46 30.69 -12.29
CA ILE A 56 28.06 32.09 -12.47
C ILE A 56 28.00 32.82 -11.11
N LEU A 57 27.50 32.17 -10.07
CA LEU A 57 27.41 32.71 -8.71
C LEU A 57 28.79 32.86 -8.03
N VAL A 58 29.67 31.90 -8.28
CA VAL A 58 31.01 31.87 -7.66
C VAL A 58 31.99 32.81 -8.37
N SER A 59 31.78 33.10 -9.67
CA SER A 59 32.68 33.95 -10.47
C SER A 59 32.90 35.38 -9.91
N PRO A 60 31.86 36.15 -9.49
CA PRO A 60 32.05 37.46 -8.90
C PRO A 60 32.83 37.41 -7.58
N ILE A 61 32.62 36.36 -6.78
CA ILE A 61 33.30 36.16 -5.52
C ILE A 61 34.78 35.88 -5.74
N LEU A 62 35.12 35.03 -6.71
CA LEU A 62 36.52 34.74 -7.05
C LEU A 62 37.23 35.97 -7.63
N ILE A 63 36.56 36.79 -8.45
CA ILE A 63 37.08 38.03 -8.97
C ILE A 63 37.33 39.05 -7.85
N TYR A 64 36.37 39.18 -6.92
CA TYR A 64 36.51 40.06 -5.75
C TYR A 64 37.68 39.64 -4.87
N LEU A 65 37.78 38.32 -4.53
CA LEU A 65 38.91 37.79 -3.73
C LEU A 65 40.25 37.94 -4.41
N GLY A 66 40.31 37.80 -5.76
CA GLY A 66 41.54 38.00 -6.55
C GLY A 66 41.99 39.45 -6.58
N ASN A 67 41.08 40.42 -6.46
CA ASN A 67 41.40 41.85 -6.43
C ASN A 67 41.91 42.27 -5.02
N HIS A 68 41.58 41.57 -3.97
CA HIS A 68 41.92 41.93 -2.60
C HIS A 68 43.00 41.06 -1.95
N PHE A 69 43.22 39.88 -2.48
CA PHE A 69 44.20 38.92 -1.90
C PHE A 69 45.16 38.39 -2.98
N THR A 70 46.45 38.63 -2.84
CA THR A 70 47.52 38.20 -3.76
C THR A 70 47.53 36.71 -4.07
N VAL A 71 47.12 35.87 -3.11
CA VAL A 71 47.04 34.43 -3.29
C VAL A 71 46.01 34.01 -4.32
N PHE A 72 44.95 34.83 -4.53
CA PHE A 72 43.86 34.54 -5.48
C PHE A 72 44.03 35.26 -6.84
N GLN A 73 45.05 36.11 -6.98
CA GLN A 73 45.25 36.89 -8.24
C GLN A 73 45.44 36.01 -9.46
N GLY A 74 46.23 34.93 -9.35
CA GLY A 74 46.41 34.00 -10.47
C GLY A 74 45.12 33.29 -10.90
N ILE A 75 44.28 32.90 -9.94
CA ILE A 75 43.01 32.25 -10.20
C ILE A 75 42.00 33.22 -10.82
N SER A 76 41.94 34.48 -10.34
CA SER A 76 41.05 35.51 -10.85
C SER A 76 41.40 35.94 -12.29
N LEU A 77 42.69 36.05 -12.62
CA LEU A 77 43.18 36.36 -13.98
C LEU A 77 42.84 35.24 -14.97
N LEU A 78 43.04 33.99 -14.58
CA LEU A 78 42.61 32.81 -15.39
C LEU A 78 41.08 32.76 -15.56
N PHE A 79 40.36 33.04 -14.51
CA PHE A 79 38.88 33.04 -14.55
C PHE A 79 38.35 34.16 -15.42
N ASN A 80 38.88 35.35 -15.32
CA ASN A 80 38.46 36.51 -16.12
C ASN A 80 38.81 36.33 -17.62
N LYS A 81 39.99 35.76 -17.94
CA LYS A 81 40.44 35.47 -19.30
C LYS A 81 39.60 34.40 -19.98
N TYR A 82 39.15 33.38 -19.23
CA TYR A 82 38.42 32.24 -19.77
C TYR A 82 36.93 32.23 -19.41
N LEU A 83 36.43 33.26 -18.73
CA LEU A 83 35.05 33.35 -18.26
C LEU A 83 34.02 33.06 -19.36
N TRP A 84 34.20 33.71 -20.52
CA TRP A 84 33.30 33.49 -21.66
C TRP A 84 33.35 32.07 -22.22
N VAL A 85 34.54 31.47 -22.27
CA VAL A 85 34.69 30.06 -22.69
C VAL A 85 34.03 29.14 -21.71
N ILE A 86 34.19 29.37 -20.39
CA ILE A 86 33.55 28.60 -19.34
C ILE A 86 32.02 28.72 -19.38
N VAL A 87 31.51 29.94 -19.56
CA VAL A 87 30.06 30.19 -19.68
C VAL A 87 29.49 29.56 -20.94
N CYS A 88 30.11 29.72 -22.09
CA CYS A 88 29.62 29.12 -23.32
C CYS A 88 29.70 27.61 -23.32
N SER A 89 30.79 27.03 -22.81
CA SER A 89 30.92 25.57 -22.69
C SER A 89 29.92 24.96 -21.70
N SER A 90 29.65 25.64 -20.59
CA SER A 90 28.66 25.20 -19.61
C SER A 90 27.23 25.29 -20.18
N LEU A 91 26.89 26.34 -20.93
CA LEU A 91 25.60 26.45 -21.64
C LEU A 91 25.43 25.31 -22.67
N LEU A 92 26.47 25.04 -23.47
CA LEU A 92 26.47 23.93 -24.43
C LEU A 92 26.29 22.56 -23.71
N ALA A 93 26.95 22.38 -22.60
CA ALA A 93 26.80 21.17 -21.79
C ALA A 93 25.36 20.99 -21.22
N ILE A 94 24.73 22.13 -20.78
CA ILE A 94 23.32 22.09 -20.33
C ILE A 94 22.41 21.70 -21.51
N VAL A 95 22.54 22.35 -22.66
CA VAL A 95 21.71 22.02 -23.82
C VAL A 95 21.90 20.56 -24.23
N GLY A 96 23.14 20.08 -24.24
CA GLY A 96 23.45 18.68 -24.50
C GLY A 96 22.77 17.73 -23.50
N LEU A 97 22.80 18.04 -22.20
CA LEU A 97 22.12 17.27 -21.15
C LEU A 97 20.60 17.28 -21.30
N TYR A 98 20.00 18.43 -21.64
CA TYR A 98 18.56 18.52 -21.92
C TYR A 98 18.16 17.69 -23.14
N ILE A 99 18.96 17.69 -24.21
CA ILE A 99 18.71 16.86 -25.39
C ILE A 99 18.81 15.37 -25.03
N ILE A 100 19.84 14.98 -24.29
CA ILE A 100 19.98 13.60 -23.81
C ILE A 100 18.82 13.19 -22.91
N ALA A 101 18.41 14.06 -21.98
CA ALA A 101 17.26 13.81 -21.10
C ALA A 101 15.95 13.69 -21.87
N ALA A 102 15.74 14.53 -22.89
CA ALA A 102 14.58 14.46 -23.77
C ALA A 102 14.58 13.15 -24.60
N ILE A 103 15.71 12.77 -25.17
CA ILE A 103 15.86 11.50 -25.90
C ILE A 103 15.60 10.32 -24.97
N LEU A 104 16.19 10.31 -23.79
CA LEU A 104 15.93 9.26 -22.78
C LEU A 104 14.46 9.20 -22.39
N SER A 105 13.82 10.35 -22.15
CA SER A 105 12.39 10.44 -21.83
C SER A 105 11.52 9.86 -22.95
N ILE A 106 11.85 10.15 -24.20
CA ILE A 106 11.16 9.58 -25.36
C ILE A 106 11.39 8.06 -25.42
N ILE A 107 12.64 7.62 -25.24
CA ILE A 107 12.98 6.17 -25.20
C ILE A 107 12.24 5.46 -24.07
N PHE A 108 12.18 6.05 -22.87
CA PHE A 108 11.42 5.49 -21.74
C PHE A 108 9.91 5.43 -22.03
N LYS A 109 9.34 6.46 -22.69
CA LYS A 109 7.94 6.47 -23.11
C LYS A 109 7.61 5.42 -24.16
N ILE A 110 8.54 5.20 -25.13
CA ILE A 110 8.39 4.19 -26.18
C ILE A 110 8.55 2.76 -25.61
N ILE A 111 9.47 2.56 -24.67
CA ILE A 111 9.73 1.23 -24.09
C ILE A 111 8.60 0.75 -23.17
N LYS A 112 7.61 1.60 -22.84
CA LYS A 112 6.49 1.27 -21.93
C LYS A 112 6.95 0.30 -20.83
N ILE A 113 7.78 0.82 -19.90
CA ILE A 113 8.21 0.00 -18.79
C ILE A 113 7.02 -0.17 -17.88
N PRO A 114 6.53 -1.40 -17.70
CA PRO A 114 5.38 -1.61 -16.86
C PRO A 114 5.75 -1.27 -15.41
N ASP A 115 4.84 -0.59 -14.74
CA ASP A 115 4.89 -0.32 -13.30
C ASP A 115 5.11 -1.62 -12.52
N THR A 116 5.90 -1.54 -11.46
CA THR A 116 6.18 -2.67 -10.55
C THR A 116 4.88 -3.30 -10.05
N ARG A 117 3.88 -2.46 -9.71
CA ARG A 117 2.56 -2.90 -9.28
C ARG A 117 1.81 -3.64 -10.40
N GLU A 118 1.81 -3.12 -11.62
CA GLU A 118 1.18 -3.75 -12.78
C GLU A 118 1.77 -5.14 -13.06
N VAL A 119 3.10 -5.26 -13.03
CA VAL A 119 3.75 -6.56 -13.26
C VAL A 119 3.40 -7.56 -12.16
N TYR A 120 3.41 -7.13 -10.91
CA TYR A 120 3.11 -8.00 -9.78
C TYR A 120 1.67 -8.51 -9.82
N LEU A 121 0.72 -7.58 -9.93
CA LEU A 121 -0.71 -7.88 -9.90
C LEU A 121 -1.20 -8.67 -11.13
N ASN A 122 -0.64 -8.39 -12.32
CA ASN A 122 -1.18 -8.96 -13.56
C ASN A 122 -0.33 -10.12 -14.13
N ARG A 123 0.94 -10.26 -13.71
CA ARG A 123 1.84 -11.29 -14.29
C ARG A 123 2.44 -12.24 -13.26
N ILE A 124 2.55 -11.85 -11.99
CA ILE A 124 3.12 -12.68 -10.93
C ILE A 124 2.03 -13.38 -10.12
N LEU A 125 1.07 -12.63 -9.58
CA LEU A 125 0.02 -13.20 -8.72
C LEU A 125 -0.97 -14.12 -9.46
N PRO A 126 -1.57 -13.75 -10.63
CA PRO A 126 -2.64 -14.56 -11.21
C PRO A 126 -2.26 -16.02 -11.52
N PRO A 127 -1.08 -16.31 -12.11
CA PRO A 127 -0.71 -17.71 -12.35
C PRO A 127 -0.46 -18.50 -11.06
N MET A 128 -0.02 -17.84 -9.99
CA MET A 128 0.13 -18.45 -8.66
C MET A 128 -1.24 -18.72 -8.03
N MET A 129 -2.16 -17.74 -8.10
CA MET A 129 -3.54 -17.88 -7.58
C MET A 129 -4.27 -19.08 -8.21
N ARG A 130 -4.15 -19.27 -9.52
CA ARG A 130 -4.77 -20.40 -10.23
C ARG A 130 -4.28 -21.77 -9.74
N ILE A 131 -3.10 -21.85 -9.16
CA ILE A 131 -2.55 -23.10 -8.59
C ILE A 131 -3.13 -23.33 -7.21
N ILE A 132 -3.13 -22.31 -6.34
CA ILE A 132 -3.49 -22.46 -4.92
C ILE A 132 -4.99 -22.29 -4.66
N LEU A 133 -5.69 -21.56 -5.53
CA LEU A 133 -7.12 -21.24 -5.44
C LEU A 133 -7.76 -21.38 -6.84
N PRO A 134 -7.90 -22.59 -7.38
CA PRO A 134 -8.29 -22.80 -8.78
C PRO A 134 -9.71 -22.32 -9.11
N LYS A 135 -10.59 -22.19 -8.14
CA LYS A 135 -11.96 -21.71 -8.30
C LYS A 135 -12.09 -20.19 -8.13
N ALA A 136 -11.10 -19.56 -7.49
CA ALA A 136 -11.14 -18.13 -7.23
C ALA A 136 -10.71 -17.31 -8.46
N GLU A 137 -11.30 -16.14 -8.61
CA GLU A 137 -10.92 -15.16 -9.61
C GLU A 137 -10.11 -14.04 -8.95
N PHE A 138 -8.91 -13.77 -9.46
CA PHE A 138 -8.09 -12.65 -9.02
C PHE A 138 -7.90 -11.65 -10.13
N ASP A 139 -8.32 -10.41 -9.87
CA ASP A 139 -8.13 -9.27 -10.77
C ASP A 139 -7.27 -8.19 -10.08
N GLY A 140 -6.08 -7.97 -10.61
CA GLY A 140 -5.14 -6.97 -10.09
C GLY A 140 -5.54 -5.51 -10.39
N ASN A 141 -6.42 -5.30 -11.39
CA ASN A 141 -6.85 -3.97 -11.82
C ASN A 141 -8.21 -3.57 -11.22
N ASN A 142 -8.94 -4.54 -10.70
CA ASN A 142 -10.23 -4.31 -10.05
C ASN A 142 -10.07 -4.18 -8.54
N ASN A 143 -11.01 -3.48 -7.93
CA ASN A 143 -11.06 -3.28 -6.49
C ASN A 143 -12.52 -3.16 -6.05
N LEU A 144 -12.76 -3.25 -4.76
CA LEU A 144 -14.04 -2.85 -4.20
C LEU A 144 -14.31 -1.37 -4.50
N PRO A 145 -15.56 -0.96 -4.65
CA PRO A 145 -15.91 0.45 -4.87
C PRO A 145 -15.47 1.30 -3.66
N LEU A 146 -15.09 2.57 -3.90
CA LEU A 146 -14.62 3.48 -2.85
C LEU A 146 -15.60 3.58 -1.67
N ASN A 147 -16.88 3.48 -1.94
CA ASN A 147 -17.91 3.52 -0.91
C ASN A 147 -17.81 2.32 0.06
N ALA A 148 -17.38 1.15 -0.40
CA ALA A 148 -17.15 -0.01 0.47
C ALA A 148 -16.04 0.28 1.51
N PHE A 149 -14.95 0.92 1.09
CA PHE A 149 -13.87 1.31 2.01
C PHE A 149 -14.31 2.38 3.00
N LYS A 150 -15.11 3.36 2.55
CA LYS A 150 -15.68 4.39 3.43
C LYS A 150 -16.65 3.80 4.46
N LYS A 151 -17.38 2.74 4.11
CA LYS A 151 -18.25 2.01 5.04
C LYS A 151 -17.46 1.14 6.01
N ALA A 152 -16.38 0.51 5.55
CA ALA A 152 -15.54 -0.34 6.38
C ALA A 152 -14.68 0.48 7.37
N VAL A 153 -13.94 1.48 6.86
CA VAL A 153 -12.98 2.28 7.63
C VAL A 153 -13.17 3.80 7.34
N PRO A 154 -14.28 4.40 7.79
CA PRO A 154 -14.74 5.73 7.36
C PRO A 154 -13.85 6.89 7.77
N ILE A 155 -12.97 6.73 8.75
CA ILE A 155 -12.14 7.81 9.30
C ILE A 155 -10.96 8.21 8.40
N PHE A 156 -10.60 7.36 7.43
CA PHE A 156 -9.47 7.66 6.55
C PHE A 156 -9.89 8.56 5.40
N SER A 157 -8.97 9.46 5.00
CA SER A 157 -9.18 10.38 3.89
C SER A 157 -8.75 9.80 2.55
N TYR A 158 -7.76 8.91 2.57
CA TYR A 158 -7.14 8.33 1.38
C TYR A 158 -7.12 6.81 1.46
N TYR A 159 -7.51 6.16 0.37
CA TYR A 159 -7.63 4.71 0.25
C TYR A 159 -6.85 4.22 -0.96
N TYR A 160 -5.98 3.25 -0.75
CA TYR A 160 -5.15 2.61 -1.77
C TYR A 160 -5.36 1.10 -1.73
N PRO A 161 -6.42 0.62 -2.37
CA PRO A 161 -6.65 -0.82 -2.46
C PRO A 161 -5.69 -1.48 -3.45
N ALA A 162 -5.43 -2.76 -3.27
CA ALA A 162 -4.58 -3.54 -4.16
C ALA A 162 -5.20 -4.90 -4.48
N GLY A 163 -5.70 -5.04 -5.71
CA GLY A 163 -6.26 -6.27 -6.23
C GLY A 163 -7.57 -6.71 -5.57
N LEU A 164 -8.34 -7.49 -6.29
CA LEU A 164 -9.57 -8.09 -5.81
C LEU A 164 -9.48 -9.61 -6.01
N LEU A 165 -9.62 -10.36 -4.94
CA LEU A 165 -9.77 -11.80 -4.96
C LEU A 165 -11.23 -12.13 -4.67
N ASP A 166 -11.93 -12.67 -5.66
CA ASP A 166 -13.28 -13.21 -5.54
C ASP A 166 -13.19 -14.73 -5.43
N LEU A 167 -13.66 -15.29 -4.33
CA LEU A 167 -13.55 -16.73 -4.08
C LEU A 167 -14.57 -17.54 -4.90
N GLN A 168 -15.54 -16.89 -5.54
CA GLN A 168 -16.60 -17.55 -6.33
C GLN A 168 -17.37 -18.59 -5.50
N GLU A 169 -17.62 -18.26 -4.24
CA GLU A 169 -18.28 -19.13 -3.26
C GLU A 169 -19.63 -18.57 -2.82
N GLN A 170 -20.44 -19.39 -2.19
CA GLN A 170 -21.68 -18.98 -1.54
C GLN A 170 -21.55 -19.22 -0.02
N PRO A 171 -21.72 -18.21 0.83
CA PRO A 171 -21.98 -16.81 0.48
C PRO A 171 -20.80 -16.12 -0.26
N GLU A 172 -21.14 -15.05 -1.01
CA GLU A 172 -20.14 -14.29 -1.75
C GLU A 172 -19.04 -13.76 -0.81
N LEU A 173 -17.79 -14.16 -1.03
CA LEU A 173 -16.65 -13.73 -0.23
C LEU A 173 -15.57 -13.11 -1.15
N LYS A 174 -15.33 -11.81 -0.97
CA LYS A 174 -14.31 -11.06 -1.70
C LYS A 174 -13.27 -10.48 -0.74
N ILE A 175 -12.02 -10.45 -1.17
CA ILE A 175 -10.88 -10.02 -0.36
C ILE A 175 -10.06 -9.00 -1.16
N THR A 176 -9.67 -7.91 -0.51
CA THR A 176 -8.74 -6.93 -1.06
C THR A 176 -7.75 -6.47 0.02
N ASP A 177 -6.49 -6.23 -0.37
CA ASP A 177 -5.55 -5.49 0.48
C ASP A 177 -5.93 -4.01 0.48
N LEU A 178 -5.78 -3.37 1.63
CA LEU A 178 -6.01 -1.94 1.78
C LEU A 178 -4.88 -1.27 2.55
N TYR A 179 -4.34 -0.21 1.98
CA TYR A 179 -3.64 0.83 2.69
C TYR A 179 -4.53 2.07 2.75
N ALA A 180 -4.77 2.60 3.93
CA ALA A 180 -5.52 3.83 4.10
C ALA A 180 -4.82 4.75 5.08
N TYR A 181 -4.92 6.08 4.88
CA TYR A 181 -4.34 7.03 5.79
C TYR A 181 -5.12 8.35 5.86
N SER A 182 -4.91 9.07 6.97
CA SER A 182 -5.33 10.46 7.15
C SER A 182 -4.22 11.27 7.79
N PRO A 183 -3.96 12.51 7.34
CA PRO A 183 -3.09 13.43 8.06
C PRO A 183 -3.68 13.75 9.44
N GLN A 184 -2.86 13.72 10.49
CA GLN A 184 -3.29 14.18 11.79
C GLN A 184 -3.55 15.69 11.76
N LYS A 185 -4.74 16.11 12.19
CA LYS A 185 -5.10 17.54 12.31
C LYS A 185 -4.74 18.06 13.70
N GLY A 186 -3.95 19.16 13.78
CA GLY A 186 -3.63 19.86 15.03
C GLY A 186 -2.26 20.53 14.99
N LYS A 187 -2.09 21.63 15.76
CA LYS A 187 -0.85 22.44 15.76
C LYS A 187 0.39 21.67 16.22
N ASP A 188 0.25 20.66 17.05
CA ASP A 188 1.33 19.89 17.66
C ASP A 188 1.42 18.42 17.20
N ARG A 189 0.59 18.01 16.25
CA ARG A 189 0.52 16.62 15.79
C ARG A 189 1.08 16.47 14.38
N LYS A 190 2.38 16.19 14.31
CA LYS A 190 3.04 15.75 13.07
C LYS A 190 2.93 14.23 13.02
N GLY A 191 2.04 13.70 12.19
CA GLY A 191 1.90 12.27 12.01
C GLY A 191 0.80 11.92 11.02
N LEU A 192 0.73 10.65 10.72
CA LEU A 192 -0.31 10.05 9.91
C LEU A 192 -1.05 9.01 10.75
N TYR A 193 -2.36 8.98 10.63
CA TYR A 193 -3.10 7.77 10.99
C TYR A 193 -3.02 6.83 9.81
N GLU A 194 -2.61 5.59 10.03
CA GLU A 194 -2.39 4.61 8.98
C GLU A 194 -3.10 3.30 9.32
N PHE A 195 -3.69 2.71 8.31
CA PHE A 195 -4.22 1.37 8.36
C PHE A 195 -3.59 0.55 7.24
N TYR A 196 -3.06 -0.60 7.60
CA TYR A 196 -2.65 -1.66 6.70
C TYR A 196 -3.41 -2.93 7.04
N GLY A 197 -3.97 -3.58 6.03
CA GLY A 197 -4.67 -4.83 6.26
C GLY A 197 -5.47 -5.30 5.07
N GLN A 198 -6.41 -6.19 5.35
CA GLN A 198 -7.35 -6.76 4.40
C GLN A 198 -8.77 -6.36 4.75
N ILE A 199 -9.56 -6.13 3.71
CA ILE A 199 -11.01 -6.00 3.81
C ILE A 199 -11.63 -7.23 3.16
N TYR A 200 -12.45 -7.96 3.94
CA TYR A 200 -13.26 -9.05 3.45
C TYR A 200 -14.70 -8.56 3.35
N THR A 201 -15.35 -8.82 2.22
CA THR A 201 -16.76 -8.46 2.04
C THR A 201 -17.58 -9.73 1.89
N LEU A 202 -18.69 -9.77 2.62
CA LEU A 202 -19.65 -10.86 2.66
C LEU A 202 -21.03 -10.31 2.36
N GLN A 203 -21.89 -11.09 1.74
CA GLN A 203 -23.30 -10.81 1.69
C GLN A 203 -23.95 -11.28 2.97
N TYR A 204 -24.70 -10.40 3.64
CA TYR A 204 -25.51 -10.75 4.79
C TYR A 204 -26.87 -11.27 4.33
N HIS A 205 -27.25 -12.45 4.80
CA HIS A 205 -28.48 -13.10 4.31
C HIS A 205 -29.78 -12.55 4.91
N SER A 206 -29.65 -11.75 5.98
CA SER A 206 -30.78 -11.07 6.61
C SER A 206 -30.70 -9.57 6.34
N HIS A 207 -31.83 -8.89 6.38
CA HIS A 207 -31.86 -7.45 6.31
C HIS A 207 -31.51 -6.88 7.69
N PHE A 208 -30.54 -5.95 7.74
CA PHE A 208 -30.19 -5.19 8.93
C PHE A 208 -30.61 -3.74 8.74
N GLU A 209 -31.47 -3.23 9.59
CA GLU A 209 -31.89 -1.84 9.55
C GLU A 209 -30.80 -0.94 10.10
N GLY A 210 -30.25 -0.06 9.25
CA GLY A 210 -29.25 0.91 9.61
C GLY A 210 -27.80 0.43 9.44
N GLN A 211 -26.92 0.90 10.33
CA GLN A 211 -25.49 0.63 10.29
C GLN A 211 -24.97 0.20 11.66
N LEU A 212 -24.08 -0.77 11.67
CA LEU A 212 -23.37 -1.21 12.85
C LEU A 212 -21.87 -1.27 12.53
N ARG A 213 -21.06 -0.64 13.38
CA ARG A 213 -19.60 -0.76 13.35
C ARG A 213 -19.08 -1.19 14.71
N ILE A 214 -18.24 -2.22 14.70
CA ILE A 214 -17.51 -2.69 15.88
C ILE A 214 -16.04 -2.47 15.58
N VAL A 215 -15.44 -1.49 16.24
CA VAL A 215 -14.10 -1.00 15.93
C VAL A 215 -13.17 -1.30 17.09
N PRO A 216 -12.07 -2.04 16.87
CA PRO A 216 -11.08 -2.27 17.88
C PRO A 216 -10.53 -0.96 18.46
N THR A 217 -10.34 -0.92 19.78
CA THR A 217 -9.78 0.24 20.48
C THR A 217 -8.28 0.38 20.23
N GLU A 218 -7.68 1.45 20.75
CA GLU A 218 -6.23 1.67 20.71
C GLU A 218 -5.44 0.51 21.35
N LYS A 219 -6.00 -0.17 22.34
CA LYS A 219 -5.37 -1.36 22.96
C LYS A 219 -5.14 -2.49 21.94
N VAL A 220 -6.01 -2.60 20.94
CA VAL A 220 -5.96 -3.67 19.93
C VAL A 220 -5.27 -3.20 18.65
N TRP A 221 -5.65 -2.03 18.13
CA TRP A 221 -5.12 -1.54 16.84
C TRP A 221 -3.90 -0.64 16.96
N GLY A 222 -3.61 -0.11 18.17
CA GLY A 222 -2.51 0.83 18.42
C GLY A 222 -2.88 2.27 18.06
N LYS A 223 -2.00 3.19 18.46
CA LYS A 223 -2.19 4.64 18.30
C LYS A 223 -2.13 5.10 16.85
N GLU A 224 -1.28 4.47 16.05
CA GLU A 224 -1.06 4.80 14.64
C GLU A 224 -2.32 4.61 13.80
N THR A 225 -3.16 3.67 14.20
CA THR A 225 -4.45 3.40 13.54
C THR A 225 -5.58 4.25 14.12
N ASN A 226 -5.30 5.07 15.18
CA ASN A 226 -6.32 5.84 15.88
C ASN A 226 -7.48 5.00 16.44
N GLY A 227 -7.20 3.74 16.81
CA GLY A 227 -8.21 2.79 17.25
C GLY A 227 -9.06 3.29 18.42
N GLY A 228 -8.48 4.04 19.37
CA GLY A 228 -9.19 4.61 20.50
C GLY A 228 -9.99 5.90 20.22
N HIS A 229 -9.76 6.53 19.08
CA HIS A 229 -10.32 7.85 18.73
C HIS A 229 -11.20 7.83 17.49
N PHE A 230 -11.69 6.65 17.09
CA PHE A 230 -12.70 6.57 16.04
C PHE A 230 -13.93 7.34 16.49
N PRO A 231 -14.27 8.48 15.87
CA PRO A 231 -15.50 9.17 16.18
C PRO A 231 -16.70 8.39 15.66
N ALA A 232 -17.86 8.66 16.25
CA ALA A 232 -19.11 8.32 15.61
C ALA A 232 -19.21 9.06 14.27
N CYS A 233 -19.70 8.40 13.24
CA CYS A 233 -20.06 9.01 11.97
C CYS A 233 -21.43 9.69 12.10
N ASP A 234 -21.80 10.49 11.08
CA ASP A 234 -23.09 11.16 11.06
C ASP A 234 -24.25 10.16 11.23
N GLY A 235 -25.09 10.41 12.23
CA GLY A 235 -26.23 9.56 12.58
C GLY A 235 -25.89 8.36 13.48
N GLU A 236 -24.62 8.08 13.75
CA GLU A 236 -24.23 6.99 14.65
C GLU A 236 -24.21 7.42 16.12
N LYS A 237 -24.55 6.49 16.98
CA LYS A 237 -24.37 6.59 18.43
C LYS A 237 -23.37 5.54 18.89
N LYS A 238 -22.55 5.89 19.86
CA LYS A 238 -21.76 4.90 20.60
C LYS A 238 -22.66 4.22 21.63
N ILE A 239 -22.62 2.91 21.68
CA ILE A 239 -23.29 2.11 22.71
C ILE A 239 -22.28 1.22 23.41
N ASP A 240 -22.59 0.87 24.66
CA ASP A 240 -21.85 -0.12 25.42
C ASP A 240 -22.72 -1.37 25.60
N VAL A 241 -22.07 -2.51 25.66
CA VAL A 241 -22.69 -3.80 26.03
C VAL A 241 -22.47 -4.06 27.52
N GLU A 242 -23.17 -5.03 28.09
CA GLU A 242 -23.06 -5.37 29.51
C GLU A 242 -21.67 -5.93 29.88
N ASP A 243 -20.94 -6.48 28.91
CA ASP A 243 -19.59 -6.99 29.13
C ASP A 243 -18.55 -5.86 29.10
N ILE A 244 -17.99 -5.56 30.28
CA ILE A 244 -16.99 -4.52 30.49
C ILE A 244 -15.70 -4.85 29.70
N THR A 245 -15.31 -6.11 29.64
CA THR A 245 -14.09 -6.55 28.97
C THR A 245 -14.20 -6.28 27.47
N HIS A 246 -15.36 -6.54 26.89
CA HIS A 246 -15.62 -6.24 25.49
C HIS A 246 -15.49 -4.72 25.22
N ASN A 247 -16.10 -3.88 26.06
CA ASN A 247 -16.06 -2.42 25.91
C ASN A 247 -14.65 -1.82 26.05
N GLU A 248 -13.73 -2.52 26.68
CA GLU A 248 -12.31 -2.13 26.73
C GLU A 248 -11.57 -2.38 25.40
N HIS A 249 -11.99 -3.39 24.65
CA HIS A 249 -11.32 -3.81 23.41
C HIS A 249 -12.01 -3.29 22.16
N TYR A 250 -13.31 -3.00 22.22
CA TYR A 250 -14.12 -2.57 21.10
C TYR A 250 -14.97 -1.36 21.42
N ASN A 251 -15.09 -0.46 20.44
CA ASN A 251 -16.11 0.58 20.39
C ASN A 251 -17.22 0.14 19.46
N ILE A 252 -18.46 0.22 19.89
CA ILE A 252 -19.64 -0.13 19.11
C ILE A 252 -20.36 1.14 18.71
N PHE A 253 -20.55 1.35 17.42
CA PHE A 253 -21.27 2.48 16.85
C PHE A 253 -22.44 1.95 16.03
N CYS A 254 -23.61 2.55 16.16
CA CYS A 254 -24.80 2.15 15.41
C CYS A 254 -25.72 3.32 15.13
N THR A 255 -26.53 3.20 14.08
CA THR A 255 -27.62 4.13 13.77
C THR A 255 -28.93 3.69 14.40
N ASP A 256 -29.16 2.37 14.55
CA ASP A 256 -30.29 1.77 15.25
C ASP A 256 -29.81 0.91 16.42
N GLU A 257 -30.06 1.38 17.63
CA GLU A 257 -29.64 0.69 18.85
C GLU A 257 -30.44 -0.60 19.09
N GLN A 258 -31.73 -0.61 18.74
CA GLN A 258 -32.57 -1.79 18.99
C GLN A 258 -32.20 -2.94 18.06
N ALA A 259 -32.00 -2.67 16.78
CA ALA A 259 -31.52 -3.64 15.82
C ALA A 259 -30.13 -4.17 16.21
N THR A 260 -29.24 -3.27 16.65
CA THR A 260 -27.88 -3.63 17.09
C THR A 260 -27.89 -4.53 18.31
N ARG A 261 -28.71 -4.23 19.34
CA ARG A 261 -28.80 -5.11 20.52
C ARG A 261 -29.38 -6.50 20.22
N LYS A 262 -30.28 -6.60 19.23
CA LYS A 262 -30.76 -7.89 18.73
C LYS A 262 -29.67 -8.69 18.02
N PHE A 263 -28.80 -8.01 17.26
CA PHE A 263 -27.68 -8.61 16.56
C PHE A 263 -26.59 -9.06 17.53
N LEU A 264 -26.23 -8.23 18.51
CA LEU A 264 -25.18 -8.49 19.50
C LEU A 264 -25.68 -9.44 20.61
N THR A 265 -25.96 -10.66 20.25
CA THR A 265 -26.24 -11.73 21.22
C THR A 265 -24.98 -12.04 22.05
N PRO A 266 -25.11 -12.65 23.25
CA PRO A 266 -23.97 -13.10 24.05
C PRO A 266 -22.99 -13.99 23.28
N THR A 267 -23.50 -14.82 22.38
CA THR A 267 -22.68 -15.66 21.49
C THR A 267 -21.85 -14.82 20.54
N MET A 268 -22.45 -13.77 19.96
CA MET A 268 -21.75 -12.85 19.03
C MET A 268 -20.68 -12.05 19.77
N ILE A 269 -20.98 -11.51 20.94
CA ILE A 269 -19.99 -10.78 21.78
C ILE A 269 -18.82 -11.69 22.10
N SER A 270 -19.07 -12.91 22.59
CA SER A 270 -18.02 -13.89 22.88
C SER A 270 -17.21 -14.28 21.64
N TRP A 271 -17.82 -14.27 20.45
CA TRP A 271 -17.09 -14.51 19.20
C TRP A 271 -16.15 -13.35 18.87
N PHE A 272 -16.58 -12.08 19.00
CA PHE A 272 -15.70 -10.93 18.82
C PHE A 272 -14.53 -10.94 19.81
N ASP A 273 -14.78 -11.28 21.08
CA ASP A 273 -13.74 -11.34 22.10
C ASP A 273 -12.65 -12.37 21.76
N ARG A 274 -13.02 -13.48 21.16
CA ARG A 274 -12.03 -14.45 20.63
C ARG A 274 -11.20 -13.88 19.47
N GLN A 275 -11.71 -12.89 18.74
CA GLN A 275 -11.01 -12.25 17.62
C GLN A 275 -10.11 -11.08 18.03
N ILE A 276 -10.00 -10.74 19.31
CA ILE A 276 -9.18 -9.60 19.79
C ILE A 276 -7.73 -9.73 19.30
N SER A 277 -7.15 -10.93 19.37
CA SER A 277 -5.77 -11.17 18.94
C SER A 277 -5.55 -11.00 17.43
N SER A 278 -6.59 -11.13 16.62
CA SER A 278 -6.55 -10.91 15.17
C SER A 278 -6.72 -9.44 14.79
N GLY A 279 -7.11 -8.59 15.74
CA GLY A 279 -7.41 -7.18 15.48
C GLY A 279 -8.58 -7.01 14.50
N LEU A 280 -9.61 -7.85 14.60
CA LEU A 280 -10.76 -7.84 13.72
C LEU A 280 -11.67 -6.66 14.01
N GLY A 281 -11.87 -5.80 13.00
CA GLY A 281 -12.95 -4.83 12.95
C GLY A 281 -14.13 -5.36 12.13
N PHE A 282 -15.30 -4.80 12.34
CA PHE A 282 -16.54 -5.22 11.71
C PHE A 282 -17.40 -4.02 11.31
N SER A 283 -18.04 -4.10 10.15
CA SER A 283 -19.08 -3.15 9.75
C SER A 283 -20.18 -3.90 9.02
N LEU A 284 -21.42 -3.66 9.44
CA LEU A 284 -22.63 -4.17 8.79
C LEU A 284 -23.46 -3.01 8.31
N ASN A 285 -23.88 -3.05 7.08
CA ASN A 285 -24.65 -1.98 6.45
C ASN A 285 -25.60 -2.61 5.42
N ASP A 286 -26.87 -2.49 5.68
CA ASP A 286 -27.95 -3.10 4.88
C ASP A 286 -27.80 -4.63 4.77
N ASP A 287 -27.31 -5.09 3.64
CA ASP A 287 -27.14 -6.52 3.29
C ASP A 287 -25.67 -6.93 3.20
N ARG A 288 -24.71 -6.06 3.62
CA ARG A 288 -23.28 -6.31 3.41
C ARG A 288 -22.46 -6.18 4.69
N ILE A 289 -21.69 -7.21 4.93
CA ILE A 289 -20.72 -7.26 6.01
C ILE A 289 -19.33 -6.92 5.45
N TYR A 290 -18.58 -6.13 6.22
CA TYR A 290 -17.17 -5.86 6.01
C TYR A 290 -16.40 -6.31 7.23
N LEU A 291 -15.51 -7.27 7.06
CA LEU A 291 -14.55 -7.68 8.07
C LEU A 291 -13.23 -6.97 7.78
N ILE A 292 -12.69 -6.30 8.79
CA ILE A 292 -11.50 -5.46 8.67
C ILE A 292 -10.39 -6.10 9.49
N VAL A 293 -9.39 -6.65 8.84
CA VAL A 293 -8.27 -7.33 9.51
C VAL A 293 -7.01 -6.49 9.36
N LYS A 294 -6.53 -5.92 10.47
CA LYS A 294 -5.25 -5.22 10.49
C LYS A 294 -4.11 -6.23 10.32
N SER A 295 -3.23 -5.99 9.37
CA SER A 295 -2.13 -6.90 9.06
C SER A 295 -0.95 -6.15 8.46
N ASP A 296 0.25 -6.42 8.93
CA ASP A 296 1.49 -5.91 8.31
C ASP A 296 1.83 -6.61 6.98
N LEU A 297 1.05 -7.65 6.63
CA LEU A 297 1.22 -8.41 5.41
C LEU A 297 0.29 -7.87 4.32
N ALA A 298 0.85 -7.12 3.38
CA ALA A 298 0.18 -6.79 2.13
C ALA A 298 0.49 -7.89 1.11
N LEU A 299 -0.49 -8.78 0.86
CA LEU A 299 -0.29 -9.97 0.03
C LEU A 299 -0.42 -9.68 -1.47
N PHE A 300 -1.26 -8.70 -1.82
CA PHE A 300 -1.47 -8.26 -3.20
C PHE A 300 -0.62 -7.04 -3.55
N THR A 301 0.15 -6.52 -2.61
CA THR A 301 1.06 -5.40 -2.85
C THR A 301 2.46 -5.91 -3.21
N PRO A 302 3.13 -5.36 -4.23
CA PRO A 302 4.47 -5.78 -4.60
C PRO A 302 5.47 -5.47 -3.48
N PRO A 303 6.58 -6.22 -3.41
CA PRO A 303 7.69 -5.87 -2.52
C PRO A 303 8.16 -4.43 -2.73
N LYS A 304 8.43 -3.70 -1.64
CA LYS A 304 8.70 -2.24 -1.66
C LYS A 304 9.93 -1.84 -2.50
N ASN A 305 10.89 -2.74 -2.69
CA ASN A 305 12.16 -2.42 -3.38
C ASN A 305 12.84 -3.70 -3.91
N LYS A 306 13.91 -3.51 -4.67
CA LYS A 306 14.72 -4.59 -5.24
C LYS A 306 15.30 -5.53 -4.18
N LYS A 307 15.66 -5.04 -2.98
CA LYS A 307 16.19 -5.88 -1.89
C LYS A 307 15.09 -6.79 -1.34
N ALA A 308 13.89 -6.27 -1.15
CA ALA A 308 12.72 -7.04 -0.73
C ALA A 308 12.32 -8.07 -1.81
N TRP A 309 12.34 -7.67 -3.11
CA TRP A 309 12.10 -8.59 -4.22
C TRP A 309 13.08 -9.76 -4.28
N LYS A 310 14.36 -9.52 -4.02
CA LYS A 310 15.37 -10.61 -3.97
C LYS A 310 15.08 -11.63 -2.85
N LYS A 311 14.44 -11.20 -1.76
CA LYS A 311 14.04 -12.06 -0.64
C LYS A 311 12.63 -12.64 -0.79
N TRP A 312 11.88 -12.18 -1.81
CA TRP A 312 10.53 -12.65 -2.04
C TRP A 312 10.53 -14.14 -2.42
N ASN A 313 9.64 -14.88 -1.80
CA ASN A 313 9.52 -16.32 -2.00
C ASN A 313 8.07 -16.66 -2.38
N MET A 314 7.89 -17.28 -3.53
CA MET A 314 6.59 -17.62 -4.09
C MET A 314 5.82 -18.61 -3.21
N GLU A 315 6.48 -19.67 -2.72
CA GLU A 315 5.82 -20.66 -1.86
C GLU A 315 5.38 -20.05 -0.52
N LYS A 316 6.20 -19.18 0.07
CA LYS A 316 5.85 -18.45 1.30
C LYS A 316 4.63 -17.56 1.07
N THR A 317 4.61 -16.78 -0.01
CA THR A 317 3.48 -15.92 -0.37
C THR A 317 2.22 -16.74 -0.63
N ALA A 318 2.34 -17.87 -1.32
CA ALA A 318 1.23 -18.78 -1.58
C ALA A 318 0.62 -19.34 -0.27
N ARG A 319 1.45 -19.76 0.69
CA ARG A 319 0.97 -20.21 2.02
C ARG A 319 0.25 -19.09 2.76
N GLN A 320 0.80 -17.89 2.75
CA GLN A 320 0.19 -16.72 3.40
C GLN A 320 -1.19 -16.39 2.81
N ILE A 321 -1.33 -16.44 1.48
CA ILE A 321 -2.62 -16.23 0.81
C ILE A 321 -3.61 -17.34 1.18
N LYS A 322 -3.21 -18.61 1.15
CA LYS A 322 -4.08 -19.71 1.57
C LYS A 322 -4.52 -19.57 3.02
N SER A 323 -3.61 -19.21 3.92
CA SER A 323 -3.92 -19.00 5.34
C SER A 323 -4.88 -17.82 5.54
N MET A 324 -4.71 -16.74 4.78
CA MET A 324 -5.64 -15.60 4.79
C MET A 324 -7.03 -16.01 4.31
N VAL A 325 -7.12 -16.75 3.21
CA VAL A 325 -8.41 -17.21 2.66
C VAL A 325 -9.11 -18.16 3.63
N ALA A 326 -8.36 -19.06 4.27
CA ALA A 326 -8.95 -19.97 5.27
C ALA A 326 -9.48 -19.21 6.49
N SER A 327 -8.71 -18.22 6.99
CA SER A 327 -9.20 -17.36 8.08
C SER A 327 -10.42 -16.55 7.66
N ALA A 328 -10.47 -16.07 6.41
CA ALA A 328 -11.62 -15.34 5.89
C ALA A 328 -12.88 -16.23 5.82
N ARG A 329 -12.73 -17.51 5.40
CA ARG A 329 -13.83 -18.49 5.40
C ARG A 329 -14.32 -18.81 6.81
N GLU A 330 -13.39 -19.09 7.74
CA GLU A 330 -13.70 -19.32 9.14
C GLU A 330 -14.49 -18.15 9.77
N LEU A 331 -14.09 -16.92 9.46
CA LEU A 331 -14.81 -15.72 9.90
C LEU A 331 -16.17 -15.59 9.21
N ALA A 332 -16.27 -15.99 7.94
CA ALA A 332 -17.50 -15.92 7.16
C ALA A 332 -18.57 -16.95 7.63
N GLU A 333 -18.15 -18.10 8.16
CA GLU A 333 -19.07 -19.16 8.67
C GLU A 333 -19.96 -18.66 9.82
N MET A 334 -19.61 -17.53 10.46
CA MET A 334 -20.39 -16.95 11.54
C MET A 334 -21.64 -16.19 11.05
N PHE A 335 -21.66 -15.79 9.81
CA PHE A 335 -22.69 -14.93 9.20
C PHE A 335 -23.42 -15.62 8.05
#